data_1ff26339c9eafdb3ad33885c73e98a8f
#
_entry.id   1ff26339c9eafdb3ad33885c73e98a8f
#
_cell.length_a   1.000
_cell.length_b   1.000
_cell.length_c   1.000
_cell.angle_alpha   90.00
_cell.angle_beta   90.00
_cell.angle_gamma   90.00
#
_symmetry.space_group_name_H-M   'P 1'
#
loop_
_entity.id
_entity.type
_entity.pdbx_description
1 polymer ?
#
loop_
_entity_poly.entity_id
_entity_poly.type
_entity_poly.pdbx_seq_one_letter_code
_entity_poly.pdbx_strand_id
1 'polypeptide(L)'
;HEAHLRKVDRELKVVARASETPEQKSDRSAYMKEWREANQGKVEEMRWRARLKKYGITEEDFNGMWEEQQGCCKICGTELLLGGTQSDSNQCVIDHHHETGQVRGLLCRTCNLGIGFLSEDPDMLRAAIGYLENEVILGAVA
;
A
#
# COMPACT_ATOMS: atom_id res chain seq x y z
N HIS A 1 32.32 5.23 11.83
CA HIS A 1 32.21 4.94 13.28
C HIS A 1 30.75 4.93 13.73
N GLU A 2 29.98 5.99 13.46
CA GLU A 2 28.56 6.11 13.87
C GLU A 2 27.65 5.01 13.26
N ALA A 3 27.85 4.66 11.99
CA ALA A 3 27.07 3.61 11.34
C ALA A 3 27.30 2.22 11.97
N HIS A 4 28.53 1.96 12.41
CA HIS A 4 28.89 0.73 13.13
C HIS A 4 28.21 0.67 14.50
N LEU A 5 28.23 1.76 15.25
CA LEU A 5 27.57 1.86 16.56
C LEU A 5 26.06 1.65 16.45
N ARG A 6 25.41 2.24 15.44
CA ARG A 6 23.97 2.04 15.16
C ARG A 6 23.63 0.59 14.79
N LYS A 7 24.54 -0.10 14.11
CA LYS A 7 24.37 -1.52 13.76
C LYS A 7 24.44 -2.39 15.01
N VAL A 8 25.47 -2.20 15.85
CA VAL A 8 25.64 -2.93 17.12
C VAL A 8 24.45 -2.70 18.06
N ASP A 9 23.99 -1.45 18.23
CA ASP A 9 22.80 -1.12 19.04
C ASP A 9 21.54 -1.84 18.54
N ARG A 10 21.36 -1.94 17.22
CA ARG A 10 20.25 -2.69 16.63
C ARG A 10 20.32 -4.18 16.91
N GLU A 11 21.51 -4.77 16.78
CA GLU A 11 21.73 -6.20 17.05
C GLU A 11 21.49 -6.52 18.53
N LEU A 12 21.99 -5.68 19.46
CA LEU A 12 21.74 -5.82 20.90
C LEU A 12 20.24 -5.75 21.23
N LYS A 13 19.50 -4.82 20.61
CA LYS A 13 18.04 -4.73 20.77
C LYS A 13 17.30 -5.95 20.26
N VAL A 14 17.76 -6.57 19.15
CA VAL A 14 17.18 -7.81 18.63
C VAL A 14 17.40 -8.96 19.61
N VAL A 15 18.63 -9.12 20.14
CA VAL A 15 18.96 -10.16 21.13
C VAL A 15 18.17 -9.95 22.42
N ALA A 16 18.10 -8.73 22.94
CA ALA A 16 17.32 -8.41 24.13
C ALA A 16 15.83 -8.75 23.96
N ARG A 17 15.23 -8.45 22.78
CA ARG A 17 13.84 -8.82 22.49
C ARG A 17 13.61 -10.32 22.35
N ALA A 18 14.60 -11.06 21.87
CA ALA A 18 14.51 -12.52 21.74
C ALA A 18 14.52 -13.21 23.12
N SER A 19 15.15 -12.60 24.13
CA SER A 19 15.23 -13.12 25.50
C SER A 19 14.10 -12.63 26.43
N GLU A 20 13.16 -11.79 25.94
CA GLU A 20 12.03 -11.31 26.73
C GLU A 20 11.13 -12.47 27.21
N THR A 21 10.73 -12.43 28.49
CA THR A 21 9.71 -13.33 29.02
C THR A 21 8.32 -13.04 28.43
N PRO A 22 7.35 -13.97 28.50
CA PRO A 22 5.98 -13.71 28.06
C PRO A 22 5.34 -12.49 28.73
N GLU A 23 5.61 -12.26 30.02
CA GLU A 23 5.12 -11.11 30.78
C GLU A 23 5.71 -9.81 30.25
N GLN A 24 7.02 -9.73 30.07
CA GLN A 24 7.69 -8.55 29.48
C GLN A 24 7.20 -8.23 28.06
N LYS A 25 6.90 -9.25 27.25
CA LYS A 25 6.30 -9.05 25.92
C LYS A 25 4.89 -8.46 26.02
N SER A 26 4.10 -8.94 26.98
CA SER A 26 2.75 -8.42 27.25
C SER A 26 2.78 -6.96 27.67
N ASP A 27 3.61 -6.61 28.65
CA ASP A 27 3.75 -5.25 29.15
C ASP A 27 4.22 -4.28 28.07
N ARG A 28 5.22 -4.68 27.28
CA ARG A 28 5.69 -3.89 26.13
C ARG A 28 4.59 -3.72 25.06
N SER A 29 3.79 -4.76 24.84
CA SER A 29 2.67 -4.69 23.89
C SER A 29 1.58 -3.71 24.36
N ALA A 30 1.22 -3.76 25.65
CA ALA A 30 0.28 -2.85 26.27
C ALA A 30 0.78 -1.39 26.20
N TYR A 31 2.03 -1.15 26.62
CA TYR A 31 2.65 0.17 26.49
C TYR A 31 2.66 0.70 25.05
N MET A 32 3.02 -0.14 24.08
CA MET A 32 3.03 0.27 22.67
C MET A 32 1.64 0.54 22.11
N LYS A 33 0.61 -0.12 22.63
CA LYS A 33 -0.79 0.15 22.28
C LYS A 33 -1.19 1.53 22.79
N GLU A 34 -1.00 1.81 24.05
CA GLU A 34 -1.29 3.11 24.67
C GLU A 34 -0.53 4.25 23.99
N TRP A 35 0.75 4.02 23.71
CA TRP A 35 1.57 5.01 23.01
C TRP A 35 1.03 5.33 21.60
N ARG A 36 0.58 4.30 20.84
CA ARG A 36 0.00 4.51 19.51
C ARG A 36 -1.31 5.27 19.58
N GLU A 37 -2.14 4.96 20.56
CA GLU A 37 -3.42 5.64 20.80
C GLU A 37 -3.18 7.12 21.14
N ALA A 38 -2.19 7.42 21.97
CA ALA A 38 -1.82 8.78 22.34
C ALA A 38 -1.05 9.56 21.24
N ASN A 39 -0.47 8.88 20.24
CA ASN A 39 0.38 9.49 19.22
C ASN A 39 -0.08 9.16 17.79
N GLN A 40 -1.38 9.15 17.53
CA GLN A 40 -1.95 8.73 16.22
C GLN A 40 -1.32 9.47 15.03
N GLY A 41 -1.19 10.80 15.09
CA GLY A 41 -0.59 11.58 14.01
C GLY A 41 0.86 11.18 13.70
N LYS A 42 1.69 10.91 14.74
CA LYS A 42 3.06 10.42 14.51
C LYS A 42 3.08 9.01 13.90
N VAL A 43 2.14 8.17 14.30
CA VAL A 43 2.02 6.81 13.76
C VAL A 43 1.63 6.86 12.28
N GLU A 44 0.72 7.74 11.91
CA GLU A 44 0.32 7.94 10.50
C GLU A 44 1.46 8.49 9.66
N GLU A 45 2.18 9.49 10.16
CA GLU A 45 3.38 10.03 9.50
C GLU A 45 4.46 8.97 9.30
N MET A 46 4.73 8.16 10.32
CA MET A 46 5.70 7.06 10.23
C MET A 46 5.27 6.01 9.21
N ARG A 47 3.98 5.65 9.16
CA ARG A 47 3.42 4.71 8.17
C ARG A 47 3.51 5.28 6.76
N TRP A 48 3.22 6.57 6.61
CA TRP A 48 3.32 7.26 5.33
C TRP A 48 4.75 7.24 4.80
N ARG A 49 5.72 7.69 5.60
CA ARG A 49 7.15 7.65 5.24
C ARG A 49 7.64 6.24 4.92
N ALA A 50 7.21 5.24 5.70
CA ALA A 50 7.54 3.84 5.44
C ALA A 50 6.95 3.34 4.11
N ARG A 51 5.74 3.79 3.76
CA ARG A 51 5.10 3.49 2.47
C ARG A 51 5.88 4.08 1.32
N LEU A 52 6.19 5.38 1.34
CA LEU A 52 6.99 6.03 0.29
C LEU A 52 8.34 5.34 0.11
N LYS A 53 9.04 5.05 1.22
CA LYS A 53 10.32 4.33 1.20
C LYS A 53 10.21 2.94 0.59
N LYS A 54 9.11 2.22 0.84
CA LYS A 54 8.88 0.88 0.26
C LYS A 54 8.85 0.93 -1.27
N TYR A 55 8.30 2.00 -1.83
CA TYR A 55 8.20 2.21 -3.29
C TYR A 55 9.35 3.02 -3.87
N GLY A 56 10.31 3.47 -3.04
CA GLY A 56 11.48 4.22 -3.49
C GLY A 56 11.15 5.61 -4.04
N ILE A 57 10.02 6.20 -3.62
CA ILE A 57 9.59 7.53 -4.03
C ILE A 57 9.63 8.52 -2.86
N THR A 58 9.72 9.80 -3.19
CA THR A 58 9.63 10.92 -2.26
C THR A 58 8.18 11.38 -2.08
N GLU A 59 7.95 12.26 -1.12
CA GLU A 59 6.65 12.92 -0.94
C GLU A 59 6.34 13.87 -2.12
N GLU A 60 7.37 14.48 -2.69
CA GLU A 60 7.25 15.32 -3.89
C GLU A 60 6.80 14.51 -5.11
N ASP A 61 7.39 13.32 -5.30
CA ASP A 61 6.97 12.40 -6.38
C ASP A 61 5.49 11.99 -6.22
N PHE A 62 5.08 11.68 -4.99
CA PHE A 62 3.68 11.35 -4.72
C PHE A 62 2.75 12.51 -4.99
N ASN A 63 3.10 13.72 -4.52
CA ASN A 63 2.30 14.92 -4.72
C ASN A 63 2.22 15.27 -6.21
N GLY A 64 3.30 15.13 -6.96
CA GLY A 64 3.31 15.32 -8.41
C GLY A 64 2.33 14.38 -9.13
N MET A 65 2.32 13.09 -8.79
CA MET A 65 1.33 12.13 -9.32
C MET A 65 -0.10 12.48 -8.92
N TRP A 66 -0.30 12.91 -7.67
CA TRP A 66 -1.60 13.32 -7.16
C TRP A 66 -2.17 14.50 -7.92
N GLU A 67 -1.35 15.53 -8.16
CA GLU A 67 -1.72 16.71 -8.92
C GLU A 67 -1.98 16.39 -10.40
N GLU A 68 -1.09 15.61 -11.05
CA GLU A 68 -1.25 15.16 -12.43
C GLU A 68 -2.57 14.41 -12.63
N GLN A 69 -2.92 13.55 -11.66
CA GLN A 69 -4.14 12.74 -11.70
C GLN A 69 -5.36 13.47 -11.10
N GLN A 70 -5.21 14.71 -10.61
CA GLN A 70 -6.29 15.49 -9.98
C GLN A 70 -6.96 14.74 -8.80
N GLY A 71 -6.17 13.98 -8.03
CA GLY A 71 -6.66 13.17 -6.92
C GLY A 71 -7.52 11.99 -7.35
N CYS A 72 -7.49 11.58 -8.62
CA CYS A 72 -8.33 10.53 -9.19
C CYS A 72 -7.53 9.28 -9.58
N CYS A 73 -8.23 8.14 -9.61
CA CYS A 73 -7.66 6.88 -10.08
C CYS A 73 -7.30 6.95 -11.57
N LYS A 74 -6.07 6.60 -11.92
CA LYS A 74 -5.54 6.67 -13.29
C LYS A 74 -6.28 5.75 -14.29
N ILE A 75 -7.03 4.74 -13.81
CA ILE A 75 -7.79 3.81 -14.67
C ILE A 75 -9.26 4.24 -14.78
N CYS A 76 -9.97 4.38 -13.66
CA CYS A 76 -11.42 4.59 -13.68
C CYS A 76 -11.87 6.03 -13.41
N GLY A 77 -10.96 6.94 -13.08
CA GLY A 77 -11.29 8.34 -12.78
C GLY A 77 -12.01 8.58 -11.44
N THR A 78 -12.25 7.54 -10.63
CA THR A 78 -12.86 7.72 -9.31
C THR A 78 -11.95 8.51 -8.38
N GLU A 79 -12.51 9.45 -7.61
CA GLU A 79 -11.80 10.21 -6.59
C GLU A 79 -11.16 9.27 -5.55
N LEU A 80 -9.88 9.50 -5.25
CA LEU A 80 -9.09 8.67 -4.36
C LEU A 80 -9.20 9.16 -2.92
N LEU A 81 -9.35 8.22 -1.99
CA LEU A 81 -9.37 8.47 -0.55
C LEU A 81 -7.97 8.25 0.04
N LEU A 82 -7.39 9.31 0.60
CA LEU A 82 -6.16 9.20 1.40
C LEU A 82 -6.50 8.71 2.82
N GLY A 83 -5.68 7.79 3.34
CA GLY A 83 -5.84 7.32 4.71
C GLY A 83 -7.01 6.37 4.98
N GLY A 84 -7.74 5.93 3.97
CA GLY A 84 -8.84 4.97 4.08
C GLY A 84 -8.41 3.59 4.60
N THR A 85 -9.40 2.75 4.89
CA THR A 85 -9.24 1.37 5.34
C THR A 85 -9.19 0.41 4.16
N GLN A 86 -8.84 -0.87 4.42
CA GLN A 86 -8.88 -1.91 3.37
C GLN A 86 -10.29 -2.22 2.86
N SER A 87 -11.33 -1.73 3.54
CA SER A 87 -12.74 -1.86 3.12
C SER A 87 -13.13 -0.82 2.07
N ASP A 88 -12.40 0.29 1.99
CA ASP A 88 -12.73 1.40 1.10
C ASP A 88 -12.29 1.09 -0.33
N SER A 89 -13.26 0.93 -1.23
CA SER A 89 -13.03 0.59 -2.63
C SER A 89 -12.19 1.61 -3.38
N ASN A 90 -12.29 2.88 -2.99
CA ASN A 90 -11.58 4.03 -3.56
C ASN A 90 -10.32 4.43 -2.75
N GLN A 91 -9.87 3.61 -1.79
CA GLN A 91 -8.60 3.85 -1.09
C GLN A 91 -7.46 4.04 -2.10
N CYS A 92 -6.67 5.10 -1.90
CA CYS A 92 -5.50 5.38 -2.72
C CYS A 92 -4.40 4.33 -2.53
N VAL A 93 -3.97 3.73 -3.62
CA VAL A 93 -2.87 2.74 -3.68
C VAL A 93 -1.81 3.24 -4.64
N ILE A 94 -0.54 3.16 -4.23
CA ILE A 94 0.60 3.39 -5.11
C ILE A 94 0.81 2.11 -5.92
N ASP A 95 0.53 2.18 -7.21
CA ASP A 95 0.70 1.06 -8.13
C ASP A 95 2.11 1.01 -8.69
N HIS A 96 2.65 -0.19 -8.85
CA HIS A 96 4.02 -0.42 -9.29
C HIS A 96 4.16 -1.71 -10.09
N HIS A 97 5.15 -1.78 -10.95
CA HIS A 97 5.50 -2.98 -11.69
C HIS A 97 6.15 -4.00 -10.75
N HIS A 98 5.60 -5.20 -10.63
CA HIS A 98 6.01 -6.19 -9.62
C HIS A 98 7.45 -6.69 -9.83
N GLU A 99 7.94 -6.77 -11.08
CA GLU A 99 9.30 -7.24 -11.36
C GLU A 99 10.35 -6.14 -11.20
N THR A 100 10.04 -4.91 -11.63
CA THR A 100 11.01 -3.81 -11.64
C THR A 100 10.90 -2.90 -10.41
N GLY A 101 9.77 -2.94 -9.70
CA GLY A 101 9.44 -2.03 -8.61
C GLY A 101 9.11 -0.60 -9.05
N GLN A 102 9.11 -0.31 -10.36
CA GLN A 102 8.84 1.02 -10.88
C GLN A 102 7.38 1.44 -10.61
N VAL A 103 7.19 2.60 -9.99
CA VAL A 103 5.85 3.17 -9.74
C VAL A 103 5.24 3.62 -11.07
N ARG A 104 3.98 3.25 -11.30
CA ARG A 104 3.20 3.56 -12.50
C ARG A 104 2.19 4.69 -12.30
N GLY A 105 1.75 4.91 -11.05
CA GLY A 105 0.78 5.93 -10.69
C GLY A 105 -0.06 5.56 -9.47
N LEU A 106 -1.13 6.31 -9.27
CA LEU A 106 -2.08 6.13 -8.17
C LEU A 106 -3.37 5.50 -8.70
N LEU A 107 -3.79 4.43 -8.07
CA LEU A 107 -5.03 3.73 -8.39
C LEU A 107 -5.95 3.67 -7.18
N CYS A 108 -7.25 3.50 -7.44
CA CYS A 108 -8.16 3.04 -6.40
C CYS A 108 -7.90 1.55 -6.11
N ARG A 109 -8.24 1.12 -4.90
CA ARG A 109 -8.07 -0.27 -4.47
C ARG A 109 -8.72 -1.27 -5.45
N THR A 110 -9.92 -0.96 -5.93
CA THR A 110 -10.66 -1.82 -6.87
C THR A 110 -9.88 -2.03 -8.17
N CYS A 111 -9.40 -0.96 -8.79
CA CYS A 111 -8.63 -1.07 -10.03
C CYS A 111 -7.30 -1.79 -9.82
N ASN A 112 -6.58 -1.48 -8.74
CA ASN A 112 -5.32 -2.14 -8.43
C ASN A 112 -5.50 -3.66 -8.22
N LEU A 113 -6.53 -4.08 -7.50
CA LEU A 113 -6.85 -5.50 -7.35
C LEU A 113 -7.33 -6.12 -8.67
N GLY A 114 -8.14 -5.39 -9.45
CA GLY A 114 -8.65 -5.88 -10.74
C GLY A 114 -7.54 -6.24 -11.72
N ILE A 115 -6.57 -5.35 -11.92
CA ILE A 115 -5.41 -5.65 -12.79
C ILE A 115 -4.52 -6.74 -12.18
N GLY A 116 -4.38 -6.79 -10.85
CA GLY A 116 -3.62 -7.82 -10.15
C GLY A 116 -4.22 -9.21 -10.31
N PHE A 117 -5.55 -9.35 -10.24
CA PHE A 117 -6.24 -10.64 -10.48
C PHE A 117 -6.07 -11.15 -11.91
N LEU A 118 -5.84 -10.26 -12.87
CA LEU A 118 -5.49 -10.60 -14.25
C LEU A 118 -3.98 -10.62 -14.48
N SER A 119 -3.21 -10.87 -13.40
CA SER A 119 -1.73 -11.02 -13.43
C SER A 119 -0.99 -9.81 -14.01
N GLU A 120 -1.63 -8.63 -14.10
CA GLU A 120 -1.10 -7.43 -14.76
C GLU A 120 -0.66 -7.68 -16.21
N ASP A 121 -1.20 -8.75 -16.82
CA ASP A 121 -0.89 -9.16 -18.18
C ASP A 121 -1.79 -8.41 -19.17
N PRO A 122 -1.20 -7.57 -20.06
CA PRO A 122 -1.97 -6.82 -21.06
C PRO A 122 -2.74 -7.72 -22.03
N ASP A 123 -2.26 -8.93 -22.35
CA ASP A 123 -2.92 -9.83 -23.27
C ASP A 123 -4.14 -10.48 -22.61
N MET A 124 -4.04 -10.83 -21.32
CA MET A 124 -5.16 -11.30 -20.53
C MET A 124 -6.23 -10.21 -20.35
N LEU A 125 -5.80 -8.95 -20.13
CA LEU A 125 -6.71 -7.81 -20.07
C LEU A 125 -7.45 -7.57 -21.41
N ARG A 126 -6.74 -7.68 -22.56
CA ARG A 126 -7.36 -7.59 -23.89
C ARG A 126 -8.35 -8.74 -24.16
N ALA A 127 -8.00 -9.95 -23.72
CA ALA A 127 -8.90 -11.10 -23.82
C ALA A 127 -10.17 -10.90 -22.98
N ALA A 128 -10.05 -10.32 -21.79
CA ALA A 128 -11.20 -9.98 -20.94
C ALA A 128 -12.10 -8.92 -21.60
N ILE A 129 -11.54 -7.91 -22.26
CA ILE A 129 -12.29 -6.92 -23.02
C ILE A 129 -13.04 -7.63 -24.15
N GLY A 130 -12.36 -8.44 -24.96
CA GLY A 130 -13.01 -9.19 -26.05
C GLY A 130 -14.12 -10.13 -25.57
N TYR A 131 -13.95 -10.73 -24.38
CA TYR A 131 -15.00 -11.55 -23.76
C TYR A 131 -16.25 -10.73 -23.40
N LEU A 132 -16.07 -9.52 -22.87
CA LEU A 132 -17.18 -8.63 -22.50
C LEU A 132 -17.88 -8.03 -23.72
N GLU A 133 -17.13 -7.77 -24.81
CA GLU A 133 -17.67 -7.20 -26.06
C GLU A 133 -18.38 -8.23 -26.93
N ASN A 134 -18.00 -9.51 -26.85
CA ASN A 134 -18.63 -10.60 -27.58
C ASN A 134 -19.83 -11.13 -26.78
N GLU A 135 -20.88 -10.32 -26.67
CA GLU A 135 -22.16 -10.74 -26.08
C GLU A 135 -22.85 -11.81 -26.96
N VAL A 136 -22.54 -13.07 -26.72
CA VAL A 136 -23.50 -14.13 -27.01
C VAL A 136 -24.48 -14.15 -25.84
N ILE A 137 -25.50 -13.29 -25.88
CA ILE A 137 -26.62 -13.32 -24.94
C ILE A 137 -27.40 -14.62 -25.20
N LEU A 138 -27.03 -15.67 -24.48
CA LEU A 138 -27.85 -16.89 -24.39
C LEU A 138 -29.03 -16.59 -23.46
N GLY A 139 -30.03 -15.86 -23.97
CA GLY A 139 -31.31 -15.59 -23.33
C GLY A 139 -31.22 -14.53 -22.22
N ALA A 140 -31.85 -13.39 -22.42
CA ALA A 140 -32.21 -12.48 -21.34
C ALA A 140 -33.11 -13.25 -20.35
N VAL A 141 -32.62 -13.53 -19.15
CA VAL A 141 -33.48 -13.98 -18.07
C VAL A 141 -34.29 -12.75 -17.66
N ALA A 142 -35.57 -12.77 -17.99
CA ALA A 142 -36.52 -11.73 -17.58
C ALA A 142 -36.75 -11.76 -16.07
#